data_2060e60389892154f13618f9de4caea6
#
_entry.id   2060e60389892154f13618f9de4caea6
#
_cell.length_a   1.000
_cell.length_b   1.000
_cell.length_c   1.000
_cell.angle_alpha   90.00
_cell.angle_beta   90.00
_cell.angle_gamma   90.00
#
_symmetry.space_group_name_H-M   'P 1'
#
loop_
_entity.id
_entity.type
_entity.pdbx_description
1 polymer ?
#
loop_
_entity_poly.entity_id
_entity_poly.type
_entity_poly.pdbx_seq_one_letter_code
_entity_poly.pdbx_strand_id
1 'polypeptide(L)'
;MLGAGGQYEIALDIPVADDHLLGAPGEGLRIVGERLAVGRTLRCLRWLGQAHRAYALMLSRMTDRHTHGGPLADKQLLHAYVFDSHAEIAAARALTHAAVAALVDGRDTRVAVGTAKVVTARALHAVVDRAIQVYGAEGLTDDTPLPMLARTARTARILDGPDELHITTVARRLLAERH
;
A
#
# COMPACT_ATOMS: atom_id res chain seq x y z
N MET A 1 -2.67 4.03 17.04
CA MET A 1 -3.84 4.86 16.69
C MET A 1 -3.56 5.52 15.34
N LEU A 2 -4.46 5.42 14.38
CA LEU A 2 -4.23 5.73 12.96
C LEU A 2 -4.45 7.19 12.59
N GLY A 3 -3.90 8.13 13.29
CA GLY A 3 -4.07 9.54 12.99
C GLY A 3 -5.36 10.14 13.58
N ALA A 4 -5.64 11.40 13.25
CA ALA A 4 -6.72 12.20 13.83
C ALA A 4 -8.14 11.89 13.32
N GLY A 5 -8.34 10.85 12.52
CA GLY A 5 -9.66 10.42 12.06
C GLY A 5 -10.25 9.36 12.99
N GLY A 6 -11.30 9.68 13.71
CA GLY A 6 -12.04 8.73 14.51
C GLY A 6 -12.75 7.69 13.63
N GLN A 7 -12.94 6.49 14.17
CA GLN A 7 -13.88 5.51 13.65
C GLN A 7 -15.06 5.50 14.60
N TYR A 8 -16.26 5.55 14.03
CA TYR A 8 -17.48 5.68 14.79
C TYR A 8 -18.47 4.60 14.38
N GLU A 9 -19.23 4.09 15.32
CA GLU A 9 -20.47 3.36 15.05
C GLU A 9 -21.54 4.40 14.75
N ILE A 10 -22.27 4.19 13.64
CA ILE A 10 -23.35 5.10 13.22
C ILE A 10 -24.65 4.28 13.18
N ALA A 11 -25.62 4.69 13.99
CA ALA A 11 -26.99 4.22 13.89
C ALA A 11 -27.77 5.17 12.98
N LEU A 12 -28.44 4.63 11.95
CA LEU A 12 -29.26 5.39 11.01
C LEU A 12 -30.70 4.92 11.12
N ASP A 13 -31.60 5.87 11.40
CA ASP A 13 -33.05 5.68 11.38
C ASP A 13 -33.65 6.91 10.68
N ILE A 14 -33.57 6.91 9.35
CA ILE A 14 -34.01 8.03 8.51
C ILE A 14 -34.87 7.49 7.35
N PRO A 15 -35.97 8.20 6.98
CA PRO A 15 -36.71 7.91 5.77
C PRO A 15 -35.83 8.20 4.54
N VAL A 16 -35.84 7.27 3.58
CA VAL A 16 -35.11 7.42 2.32
C VAL A 16 -36.10 7.38 1.17
N ALA A 17 -36.11 8.39 0.32
CA ALA A 17 -36.94 8.42 -0.86
C ALA A 17 -36.36 7.52 -1.98
N ASP A 18 -37.20 7.01 -2.87
CA ASP A 18 -36.81 6.06 -3.91
C ASP A 18 -35.72 6.60 -4.86
N ASP A 19 -35.71 7.89 -5.12
CA ASP A 19 -34.70 8.59 -5.95
C ASP A 19 -33.32 8.70 -5.27
N HIS A 20 -33.23 8.39 -3.97
CA HIS A 20 -31.96 8.31 -3.26
C HIS A 20 -31.34 6.90 -3.33
N LEU A 21 -32.01 5.93 -3.97
CA LEU A 21 -31.47 4.59 -4.15
C LEU A 21 -30.40 4.59 -5.25
N LEU A 22 -29.17 4.20 -4.88
CA LEU A 22 -28.10 4.01 -5.85
C LEU A 22 -28.19 2.61 -6.48
N GLY A 23 -28.53 2.54 -7.75
CA GLY A 23 -28.77 1.25 -8.47
C GLY A 23 -30.15 0.67 -8.20
N ALA A 24 -30.26 -0.65 -8.20
CA ALA A 24 -31.50 -1.37 -7.96
C ALA A 24 -31.45 -2.15 -6.61
N PRO A 25 -32.61 -2.49 -6.04
CA PRO A 25 -32.69 -3.35 -4.88
C PRO A 25 -31.89 -4.65 -5.10
N GLY A 26 -31.04 -5.01 -4.14
CA GLY A 26 -30.19 -6.20 -4.21
C GLY A 26 -28.80 -6.00 -4.84
N GLU A 27 -28.51 -4.85 -5.48
CA GLU A 27 -27.23 -4.57 -6.12
C GLU A 27 -26.14 -4.03 -5.19
N GLY A 28 -26.41 -3.79 -3.94
CA GLY A 28 -25.49 -3.10 -3.01
C GLY A 28 -24.09 -3.73 -2.95
N LEU A 29 -23.96 -5.06 -2.90
CA LEU A 29 -22.66 -5.73 -2.88
C LEU A 29 -21.88 -5.56 -4.19
N ARG A 30 -22.53 -5.51 -5.34
CA ARG A 30 -21.90 -5.25 -6.64
C ARG A 30 -21.32 -3.84 -6.67
N ILE A 31 -22.14 -2.85 -6.34
CA ILE A 31 -21.77 -1.42 -6.33
C ILE A 31 -20.61 -1.16 -5.36
N VAL A 32 -20.69 -1.72 -4.14
CA VAL A 32 -19.61 -1.62 -3.15
C VAL A 32 -18.34 -2.29 -3.68
N GLY A 33 -18.45 -3.44 -4.35
CA GLY A 33 -17.31 -4.16 -4.94
C GLY A 33 -16.57 -3.32 -5.98
N GLU A 34 -17.28 -2.67 -6.89
CA GLU A 34 -16.72 -1.77 -7.91
C GLU A 34 -16.03 -0.56 -7.27
N ARG A 35 -16.70 0.10 -6.34
CA ARG A 35 -16.13 1.23 -5.59
C ARG A 35 -14.86 0.82 -4.83
N LEU A 36 -14.84 -0.37 -4.20
CA LEU A 36 -13.69 -0.86 -3.48
C LEU A 36 -12.51 -1.19 -4.42
N ALA A 37 -12.76 -1.69 -5.63
CA ALA A 37 -11.71 -1.94 -6.61
C ALA A 37 -10.97 -0.65 -6.99
N VAL A 38 -11.72 0.41 -7.30
CA VAL A 38 -11.16 1.75 -7.57
C VAL A 38 -10.42 2.28 -6.34
N GLY A 39 -11.03 2.25 -5.17
CA GLY A 39 -10.45 2.76 -3.92
C GLY A 39 -9.13 2.07 -3.56
N ARG A 40 -9.05 0.74 -3.71
CA ARG A 40 -7.82 -0.05 -3.47
C ARG A 40 -6.71 0.33 -4.44
N THR A 41 -7.03 0.52 -5.71
CA THR A 41 -6.06 0.91 -6.73
C THR A 41 -5.50 2.31 -6.45
N LEU A 42 -6.33 3.28 -6.09
CA LEU A 42 -5.90 4.62 -5.69
C LEU A 42 -5.03 4.59 -4.41
N ARG A 43 -5.32 3.70 -3.47
CA ARG A 43 -4.46 3.49 -2.30
C ARG A 43 -3.10 2.92 -2.67
N CYS A 44 -3.02 1.99 -3.62
CA CYS A 44 -1.74 1.48 -4.11
C CYS A 44 -0.88 2.62 -4.68
N LEU A 45 -1.45 3.51 -5.49
CA LEU A 45 -0.74 4.68 -6.01
C LEU A 45 -0.22 5.60 -4.89
N ARG A 46 -1.04 5.84 -3.86
CA ARG A 46 -0.63 6.63 -2.69
C ARG A 46 0.51 5.95 -1.92
N TRP A 47 0.43 4.64 -1.70
CA TRP A 47 1.46 3.88 -0.99
C TRP A 47 2.78 3.82 -1.78
N LEU A 48 2.73 3.74 -3.10
CA LEU A 48 3.90 3.89 -3.96
C LEU A 48 4.59 5.24 -3.76
N GLY A 49 3.82 6.33 -3.73
CA GLY A 49 4.38 7.67 -3.43
C GLY A 49 5.06 7.74 -2.06
N GLN A 50 4.47 7.10 -1.04
CA GLN A 50 5.04 7.02 0.30
C GLN A 50 6.30 6.16 0.35
N ALA A 51 6.32 5.02 -0.36
CA ALA A 51 7.51 4.18 -0.49
C ALA A 51 8.65 4.93 -1.19
N HIS A 52 8.35 5.66 -2.26
CA HIS A 52 9.33 6.52 -2.93
C HIS A 52 9.89 7.60 -2.01
N ARG A 53 9.04 8.22 -1.19
CA ARG A 53 9.51 9.22 -0.22
C ARG A 53 10.46 8.61 0.81
N ALA A 54 10.13 7.45 1.37
CA ALA A 54 11.01 6.76 2.31
C ALA A 54 12.33 6.35 1.65
N TYR A 55 12.28 5.86 0.42
CA TYR A 55 13.45 5.50 -0.37
C TYR A 55 14.36 6.71 -0.64
N ALA A 56 13.79 7.85 -1.06
CA ALA A 56 14.55 9.08 -1.28
C ALA A 56 15.25 9.58 0.00
N LEU A 57 14.55 9.55 1.14
CA LEU A 57 15.12 9.87 2.45
C LEU A 57 16.29 8.93 2.79
N MET A 58 16.13 7.63 2.55
CA MET A 58 17.18 6.64 2.78
C MET A 58 18.43 6.94 1.94
N LEU A 59 18.26 7.23 0.65
CA LEU A 59 19.37 7.55 -0.25
C LEU A 59 20.11 8.83 0.19
N SER A 60 19.38 9.91 0.50
CA SER A 60 19.98 11.15 1.00
C SER A 60 20.76 10.89 2.29
N ARG A 61 20.16 10.17 3.25
CA ARG A 61 20.85 9.82 4.50
C ARG A 61 22.14 9.04 4.25
N MET A 62 22.16 8.13 3.30
CA MET A 62 23.35 7.32 2.99
C MET A 62 24.48 8.16 2.43
N THR A 63 24.20 9.20 1.64
CA THR A 63 25.22 10.10 1.10
C THR A 63 25.71 11.11 2.13
N ASP A 64 24.81 11.63 2.96
CA ASP A 64 25.09 12.75 3.85
C ASP A 64 25.72 12.31 5.18
N ARG A 65 25.39 11.10 5.65
CA ARG A 65 25.87 10.60 6.94
C ARG A 65 27.19 9.87 6.83
N HIS A 66 28.20 10.41 7.52
CA HIS A 66 29.54 9.83 7.64
C HIS A 66 29.70 9.11 8.99
N THR A 67 30.25 7.91 8.95
CA THR A 67 30.60 7.12 10.14
C THR A 67 31.65 6.07 9.78
N HIS A 68 32.50 5.68 10.75
CA HIS A 68 33.52 4.63 10.56
C HIS A 68 34.35 4.80 9.28
N GLY A 69 34.87 6.01 9.05
CA GLY A 69 35.84 6.30 8.00
C GLY A 69 35.26 6.65 6.63
N GLY A 70 33.94 6.88 6.50
CA GLY A 70 33.33 7.30 5.24
C GLY A 70 31.83 7.45 5.30
N PRO A 71 31.18 7.82 4.19
CA PRO A 71 29.73 7.89 4.11
C PRO A 71 29.08 6.51 4.25
N LEU A 72 27.82 6.49 4.69
CA LEU A 72 27.05 5.24 4.74
C LEU A 72 26.90 4.60 3.35
N ALA A 73 26.91 5.42 2.30
CA ALA A 73 26.84 4.96 0.91
C ALA A 73 27.97 4.00 0.51
N ASP A 74 29.12 4.04 1.19
CA ASP A 74 30.24 3.13 0.92
C ASP A 74 30.10 1.77 1.62
N LYS A 75 29.07 1.58 2.44
CA LYS A 75 28.87 0.33 3.20
C LYS A 75 28.12 -0.69 2.37
N GLN A 76 28.82 -1.73 1.93
CA GLN A 76 28.31 -2.75 1.01
C GLN A 76 27.00 -3.41 1.48
N LEU A 77 26.83 -3.66 2.78
CA LEU A 77 25.57 -4.23 3.32
C LEU A 77 24.36 -3.33 3.08
N LEU A 78 24.55 -2.01 3.04
CA LEU A 78 23.45 -1.07 2.78
C LEU A 78 23.09 -0.98 1.29
N HIS A 79 23.97 -1.42 0.39
CA HIS A 79 23.64 -1.51 -1.04
C HIS A 79 22.49 -2.48 -1.29
N ALA A 80 22.37 -3.57 -0.49
CA ALA A 80 21.22 -4.48 -0.56
C ALA A 80 19.91 -3.74 -0.26
N TYR A 81 19.88 -2.85 0.73
CA TYR A 81 18.69 -2.05 1.05
C TYR A 81 18.26 -1.15 -0.11
N VAL A 82 19.22 -0.57 -0.82
CA VAL A 82 18.97 0.26 -2.00
C VAL A 82 18.38 -0.57 -3.11
N PHE A 83 19.04 -1.69 -3.45
CA PHE A 83 18.61 -2.57 -4.54
C PHE A 83 17.22 -3.18 -4.27
N ASP A 84 17.02 -3.77 -3.10
CA ASP A 84 15.76 -4.42 -2.74
C ASP A 84 14.60 -3.42 -2.73
N SER A 85 14.81 -2.23 -2.17
CA SER A 85 13.79 -1.19 -2.15
C SER A 85 13.43 -0.72 -3.56
N HIS A 86 14.43 -0.53 -4.43
CA HIS A 86 14.20 -0.19 -5.83
C HIS A 86 13.40 -1.26 -6.57
N ALA A 87 13.80 -2.53 -6.43
CA ALA A 87 13.16 -3.66 -7.10
C ALA A 87 11.71 -3.85 -6.63
N GLU A 88 11.47 -3.79 -5.32
CA GLU A 88 10.13 -3.91 -4.73
C GLU A 88 9.20 -2.77 -5.17
N ILE A 89 9.68 -1.53 -5.21
CA ILE A 89 8.90 -0.38 -5.71
C ILE A 89 8.59 -0.55 -7.20
N ALA A 90 9.56 -0.98 -8.01
CA ALA A 90 9.37 -1.18 -9.44
C ALA A 90 8.32 -2.29 -9.73
N ALA A 91 8.42 -3.42 -9.03
CA ALA A 91 7.45 -4.50 -9.15
C ALA A 91 6.05 -4.08 -8.69
N ALA A 92 5.94 -3.40 -7.54
CA ALA A 92 4.67 -2.90 -7.02
C ALA A 92 4.02 -1.88 -7.98
N ARG A 93 4.83 -1.01 -8.60
CA ARG A 93 4.37 -0.06 -9.62
C ARG A 93 3.80 -0.78 -10.84
N ALA A 94 4.52 -1.75 -11.40
CA ALA A 94 4.08 -2.50 -12.57
C ALA A 94 2.74 -3.21 -12.31
N LEU A 95 2.59 -3.87 -11.15
CA LEU A 95 1.34 -4.52 -10.75
C LEU A 95 0.20 -3.52 -10.51
N THR A 96 0.49 -2.35 -9.96
CA THR A 96 -0.52 -1.29 -9.79
C THR A 96 -1.00 -0.77 -11.14
N HIS A 97 -0.10 -0.55 -12.11
CA HIS A 97 -0.48 -0.16 -13.46
C HIS A 97 -1.31 -1.24 -14.17
N ALA A 98 -0.98 -2.53 -13.99
CA ALA A 98 -1.78 -3.62 -14.50
C ALA A 98 -3.20 -3.64 -13.90
N ALA A 99 -3.35 -3.31 -12.61
CA ALA A 99 -4.64 -3.17 -11.96
C ALA A 99 -5.45 -1.97 -12.52
N VAL A 100 -4.77 -0.83 -12.78
CA VAL A 100 -5.40 0.34 -13.44
C VAL A 100 -5.89 -0.04 -14.84
N ALA A 101 -5.06 -0.71 -15.64
CA ALA A 101 -5.44 -1.14 -16.98
C ALA A 101 -6.67 -2.08 -16.93
N ALA A 102 -6.69 -3.03 -16.02
CA ALA A 102 -7.84 -3.92 -15.86
C ALA A 102 -9.14 -3.18 -15.50
N LEU A 103 -9.05 -2.12 -14.67
CA LEU A 103 -10.20 -1.25 -14.35
C LEU A 103 -10.68 -0.47 -15.57
N VAL A 104 -9.77 0.13 -16.31
CA VAL A 104 -10.08 0.93 -17.52
C VAL A 104 -10.71 0.07 -18.61
N ASP A 105 -10.20 -1.15 -18.79
CA ASP A 105 -10.69 -2.09 -19.80
C ASP A 105 -11.99 -2.80 -19.38
N GLY A 106 -12.54 -2.55 -18.20
CA GLY A 106 -13.75 -3.22 -17.69
C GLY A 106 -13.58 -4.73 -17.44
N ARG A 107 -12.33 -5.22 -17.29
CA ARG A 107 -12.05 -6.63 -17.02
C ARG A 107 -12.30 -7.01 -15.56
N ASP A 108 -12.36 -8.31 -15.25
CA ASP A 108 -12.37 -8.76 -13.84
C ASP A 108 -11.08 -8.29 -13.15
N THR A 109 -11.24 -7.43 -12.15
CA THR A 109 -10.14 -6.75 -11.46
C THR A 109 -9.66 -7.49 -10.21
N ARG A 110 -10.37 -8.52 -9.76
CA ARG A 110 -10.18 -9.14 -8.44
C ARG A 110 -8.77 -9.72 -8.24
N VAL A 111 -8.22 -10.35 -9.27
CA VAL A 111 -6.84 -10.88 -9.24
C VAL A 111 -5.83 -9.72 -9.29
N ALA A 112 -5.97 -8.84 -10.28
CA ALA A 112 -5.00 -7.75 -10.49
C ALA A 112 -4.97 -6.77 -9.29
N VAL A 113 -6.14 -6.31 -8.82
CA VAL A 113 -6.24 -5.38 -7.69
C VAL A 113 -5.81 -6.04 -6.37
N GLY A 114 -6.21 -7.30 -6.13
CA GLY A 114 -5.81 -8.04 -4.94
C GLY A 114 -4.30 -8.24 -4.87
N THR A 115 -3.67 -8.61 -5.98
CA THR A 115 -2.22 -8.80 -6.08
C THR A 115 -1.49 -7.46 -5.88
N ALA A 116 -1.90 -6.41 -6.59
CA ALA A 116 -1.31 -5.08 -6.47
C ALA A 116 -1.38 -4.56 -5.03
N LYS A 117 -2.54 -4.73 -4.36
CA LYS A 117 -2.74 -4.29 -2.97
C LYS A 117 -1.75 -4.96 -2.01
N VAL A 118 -1.62 -6.27 -2.07
CA VAL A 118 -0.73 -7.02 -1.17
C VAL A 118 0.73 -6.65 -1.41
N VAL A 119 1.16 -6.67 -2.68
CA VAL A 119 2.56 -6.40 -3.03
C VAL A 119 2.95 -4.96 -2.69
N THR A 120 2.10 -3.98 -3.00
CA THR A 120 2.38 -2.56 -2.71
C THR A 120 2.41 -2.28 -1.20
N ALA A 121 1.50 -2.88 -0.42
CA ALA A 121 1.50 -2.72 1.03
C ALA A 121 2.76 -3.32 1.68
N ARG A 122 3.21 -4.48 1.20
CA ARG A 122 4.45 -5.13 1.67
C ARG A 122 5.69 -4.35 1.27
N ALA A 123 5.75 -3.86 0.03
CA ALA A 123 6.86 -3.01 -0.45
C ALA A 123 6.97 -1.73 0.38
N LEU A 124 5.85 -1.02 0.62
CA LEU A 124 5.85 0.15 1.49
C LEU A 124 6.42 -0.18 2.88
N HIS A 125 5.98 -1.30 3.48
CA HIS A 125 6.42 -1.70 4.81
C HIS A 125 7.94 -1.97 4.84
N ALA A 126 8.45 -2.75 3.90
CA ALA A 126 9.86 -3.12 3.84
C ALA A 126 10.78 -1.91 3.55
N VAL A 127 10.38 -1.04 2.62
CA VAL A 127 11.14 0.17 2.28
C VAL A 127 11.21 1.14 3.45
N VAL A 128 10.10 1.35 4.15
CA VAL A 128 10.08 2.25 5.33
C VAL A 128 10.92 1.67 6.46
N ASP A 129 10.86 0.36 6.71
CA ASP A 129 11.67 -0.32 7.73
C ASP A 129 13.17 -0.15 7.46
N ARG A 130 13.62 -0.39 6.21
CA ARG A 130 15.00 -0.16 5.79
C ARG A 130 15.42 1.31 5.93
N ALA A 131 14.53 2.24 5.60
CA ALA A 131 14.82 3.67 5.75
C ALA A 131 15.04 4.05 7.23
N ILE A 132 14.21 3.55 8.13
CA ILE A 132 14.38 3.72 9.59
C ILE A 132 15.72 3.13 10.03
N GLN A 133 16.05 1.93 9.58
CA GLN A 133 17.29 1.26 9.93
C GLN A 133 18.52 2.10 9.52
N VAL A 134 18.50 2.71 8.33
CA VAL A 134 19.58 3.59 7.83
C VAL A 134 19.66 4.90 8.62
N TYR A 135 18.53 5.44 9.06
CA TYR A 135 18.49 6.65 9.90
C TYR A 135 18.95 6.38 11.33
N GLY A 136 18.82 5.13 11.82
CA GLY A 136 19.12 4.78 13.21
C GLY A 136 18.11 5.44 14.17
N ALA A 137 18.58 5.87 15.34
CA ALA A 137 17.70 6.45 16.38
C ALA A 137 16.90 7.67 15.87
N GLU A 138 17.48 8.51 14.99
CA GLU A 138 16.81 9.66 14.40
C GLU A 138 15.57 9.25 13.59
N GLY A 139 15.61 8.08 12.93
CA GLY A 139 14.45 7.53 12.20
C GLY A 139 13.26 7.14 13.08
N LEU A 140 13.44 7.13 14.40
CA LEU A 140 12.39 6.84 15.38
C LEU A 140 11.83 8.11 16.05
N THR A 141 12.34 9.29 15.69
CA THR A 141 11.89 10.59 16.22
C THR A 141 10.92 11.29 15.28
N ASP A 142 10.16 12.24 15.81
CA ASP A 142 9.25 13.06 15.01
C ASP A 142 9.98 14.14 14.16
N ASP A 143 11.31 14.22 14.23
CA ASP A 143 12.13 15.07 13.35
C ASP A 143 12.16 14.55 11.90
N THR A 144 11.73 13.31 11.70
CA THR A 144 11.56 12.69 10.39
C THR A 144 10.12 12.22 10.16
N PRO A 145 9.66 12.10 8.91
CA PRO A 145 8.34 11.53 8.64
C PRO A 145 8.30 9.99 8.76
N LEU A 146 9.42 9.34 9.05
CA LEU A 146 9.54 7.88 9.02
C LEU A 146 8.63 7.16 10.04
N PRO A 147 8.46 7.63 11.30
CA PRO A 147 7.54 6.98 12.24
C PRO A 147 6.08 7.03 11.78
N MET A 148 5.66 8.15 11.18
CA MET A 148 4.32 8.25 10.58
C MET A 148 4.16 7.31 9.38
N LEU A 149 5.18 7.23 8.51
CA LEU A 149 5.18 6.31 7.37
C LEU A 149 5.16 4.84 7.83
N ALA A 150 5.85 4.48 8.90
CA ALA A 150 5.84 3.14 9.48
C ALA A 150 4.44 2.73 9.98
N ARG A 151 3.74 3.64 10.68
CA ARG A 151 2.34 3.41 11.11
C ARG A 151 1.43 3.22 9.89
N THR A 152 1.59 4.04 8.86
CA THR A 152 0.83 3.91 7.60
C THR A 152 1.13 2.58 6.92
N ALA A 153 2.39 2.21 6.81
CA ALA A 153 2.84 0.97 6.19
C ALA A 153 2.27 -0.26 6.90
N ARG A 154 2.29 -0.27 8.25
CA ARG A 154 1.67 -1.35 9.02
C ARG A 154 0.18 -1.43 8.79
N THR A 155 -0.49 -0.28 8.72
CA THR A 155 -1.93 -0.20 8.47
C THR A 155 -2.30 -0.64 7.06
N ALA A 156 -1.48 -0.34 6.06
CA ALA A 156 -1.71 -0.71 4.67
C ALA A 156 -1.95 -2.22 4.47
N ARG A 157 -1.38 -3.06 5.33
CA ARG A 157 -1.54 -4.51 5.31
C ARG A 157 -2.88 -5.00 5.89
N ILE A 158 -3.64 -4.10 6.53
CA ILE A 158 -4.91 -4.41 7.20
C ILE A 158 -6.09 -3.72 6.49
N LEU A 159 -5.93 -2.45 6.11
CA LEU A 159 -6.98 -1.63 5.49
C LEU A 159 -7.47 -2.23 4.17
N ASP A 160 -8.77 -2.00 3.90
CA ASP A 160 -9.48 -2.45 2.69
C ASP A 160 -9.41 -3.96 2.47
N GLY A 161 -9.31 -4.70 3.56
CA GLY A 161 -9.08 -6.14 3.65
C GLY A 161 -7.63 -6.48 3.94
N PRO A 162 -7.38 -7.38 4.90
CA PRO A 162 -6.02 -7.80 5.23
C PRO A 162 -5.37 -8.58 4.08
N ASP A 163 -4.04 -8.64 4.11
CA ASP A 163 -3.25 -9.37 3.10
C ASP A 163 -3.78 -10.80 2.89
N GLU A 164 -4.14 -11.50 3.96
CA GLU A 164 -4.59 -12.89 3.98
C GLU A 164 -5.90 -13.07 3.19
N LEU A 165 -6.83 -12.11 3.29
CA LEU A 165 -8.08 -12.11 2.52
C LEU A 165 -7.80 -12.04 1.01
N HIS A 166 -6.94 -11.11 0.61
CA HIS A 166 -6.59 -10.92 -0.80
C HIS A 166 -5.80 -12.11 -1.35
N ILE A 167 -4.83 -12.63 -0.61
CA ILE A 167 -4.06 -13.82 -0.98
C ILE A 167 -4.98 -15.01 -1.22
N THR A 168 -5.89 -15.27 -0.29
CA THR A 168 -6.86 -16.38 -0.42
C THR A 168 -7.78 -16.18 -1.62
N THR A 169 -8.28 -14.96 -1.83
CA THR A 169 -9.17 -14.65 -2.96
C THR A 169 -8.46 -14.83 -4.30
N VAL A 170 -7.25 -14.32 -4.43
CA VAL A 170 -6.43 -14.44 -5.64
C VAL A 170 -6.11 -15.91 -5.92
N ALA A 171 -5.62 -16.64 -4.90
CA ALA A 171 -5.27 -18.05 -5.07
C ALA A 171 -6.45 -18.92 -5.52
N ARG A 172 -7.63 -18.75 -4.89
CA ARG A 172 -8.85 -19.49 -5.27
C ARG A 172 -9.26 -19.23 -6.72
N ARG A 173 -9.14 -18.00 -7.20
CA ARG A 173 -9.47 -17.66 -8.59
C ARG A 173 -8.53 -18.28 -9.58
N LEU A 174 -7.21 -18.15 -9.35
CA LEU A 174 -6.20 -18.74 -10.22
C LEU A 174 -6.30 -20.28 -10.28
N LEU A 175 -6.74 -20.93 -9.20
CA LEU A 175 -6.99 -22.36 -9.18
C LEU A 175 -8.25 -22.73 -9.96
N ALA A 176 -9.33 -21.92 -9.86
CA ALA A 176 -10.58 -22.16 -10.57
C ALA A 176 -10.48 -21.96 -12.10
N GLU A 177 -9.55 -21.14 -12.59
CA GLU A 177 -9.30 -20.93 -14.03
C GLU A 177 -8.67 -22.15 -14.73
N ARG A 178 -8.24 -23.15 -13.97
CA ARG A 178 -7.61 -24.38 -14.50
C ARG A 178 -8.56 -25.56 -14.66
N HIS A 179 -9.84 -25.37 -14.31
CA HIS A 179 -10.92 -26.34 -14.43
C HIS A 179 -12.01 -25.82 -15.35
#